data_c47cfcbf7df615c6ae899cca2c923a0f
#
_entry.id   c47cfcbf7df615c6ae899cca2c923a0f
#
_cell.length_a   1.000
_cell.length_b   1.000
_cell.length_c   1.000
_cell.angle_alpha   90.00
_cell.angle_beta   90.00
_cell.angle_gamma   90.00
#
_symmetry.space_group_name_H-M   'P 1'
#
loop_
_entity.id
_entity.type
_entity.pdbx_description
1 polymer ?
#
loop_
_entity_poly.entity_id
_entity_poly.type
_entity_poly.pdbx_seq_one_letter_code
_entity_poly.pdbx_strand_id
1 'polypeptide(L)'
;MRKEERIMLETLSFYLKFSFVQYAIIVGVLIALCSSLLGVTLVLKRFSFIGDGLSHVAFGAMAIASILNLTDDMLLVLPITVISAILLLWTGQNAKIKGDAAIAMISVGALALGYLLMNIFSTSTNLSGDVCSTLFGSTSILTLRPSEVWLCIILSVVVVLAFIYFYNKIFAVTFDESFAKAVGTKANVYNFIIAVIIAIIIVLAMNLVGSLLVSALIIFPALSAMRLFKSFLSVTVCSTIFSVVCALLGILISIVYGTPVGSTIVAVDMVGFFVFTIVGKIKS
;
A
#
# COMPACT_ATOMS: atom_id res chain seq x y z
N MET A 1 -34.55 0.59 -15.01
CA MET A 1 -33.90 -0.28 -14.02
C MET A 1 -33.50 -1.64 -14.59
N ARG A 2 -34.41 -2.59 -14.87
CA ARG A 2 -34.02 -3.95 -15.34
C ARG A 2 -33.19 -4.02 -16.64
N LYS A 3 -33.27 -3.06 -17.56
CA LYS A 3 -32.51 -3.09 -18.81
C LYS A 3 -31.06 -2.61 -18.60
N GLU A 4 -30.86 -1.60 -17.78
CA GLU A 4 -29.54 -1.10 -17.40
C GLU A 4 -28.78 -2.11 -16.53
N GLU A 5 -29.45 -2.77 -15.59
CA GLU A 5 -28.88 -3.85 -14.80
C GLU A 5 -28.41 -5.03 -15.65
N ARG A 6 -29.18 -5.42 -16.68
CA ARG A 6 -28.76 -6.47 -17.61
C ARG A 6 -27.54 -6.08 -18.43
N ILE A 7 -27.52 -4.87 -18.95
CA ILE A 7 -26.37 -4.36 -19.70
C ILE A 7 -25.11 -4.34 -18.80
N MET A 8 -25.26 -3.89 -17.56
CA MET A 8 -24.15 -3.85 -16.59
C MET A 8 -23.62 -5.24 -16.26
N LEU A 9 -24.50 -6.23 -16.04
CA LEU A 9 -24.13 -7.63 -15.79
C LEU A 9 -23.50 -8.30 -17.02
N GLU A 10 -24.00 -8.03 -18.22
CA GLU A 10 -23.40 -8.53 -19.47
C GLU A 10 -22.02 -7.93 -19.69
N THR A 11 -21.85 -6.64 -19.47
CA THR A 11 -20.57 -5.95 -19.56
C THR A 11 -19.57 -6.53 -18.55
N LEU A 12 -19.98 -6.70 -17.29
CA LEU A 12 -19.15 -7.27 -16.25
C LEU A 12 -18.75 -8.71 -16.59
N SER A 13 -19.70 -9.56 -16.99
CA SER A 13 -19.42 -10.95 -17.37
C SER A 13 -18.50 -11.07 -18.59
N PHE A 14 -18.56 -10.10 -19.51
CA PHE A 14 -17.67 -10.01 -20.64
C PHE A 14 -16.24 -9.67 -20.22
N TYR A 15 -16.06 -8.62 -19.41
CA TYR A 15 -14.73 -8.20 -18.96
C TYR A 15 -14.06 -9.21 -18.03
N LEU A 16 -14.81 -9.92 -17.18
CA LEU A 16 -14.28 -10.97 -16.29
C LEU A 16 -13.68 -12.18 -17.02
N LYS A 17 -13.96 -12.35 -18.31
CA LYS A 17 -13.34 -13.41 -19.13
C LYS A 17 -11.91 -13.10 -19.54
N PHE A 18 -11.50 -11.83 -19.49
CA PHE A 18 -10.15 -11.45 -19.88
C PHE A 18 -9.15 -11.69 -18.74
N SER A 19 -8.02 -12.31 -19.08
CA SER A 19 -6.97 -12.68 -18.12
C SER A 19 -6.42 -11.45 -17.37
N PHE A 20 -6.26 -10.31 -18.03
CA PHE A 20 -5.76 -9.09 -17.38
C PHE A 20 -6.70 -8.57 -16.29
N VAL A 21 -8.02 -8.71 -16.46
CA VAL A 21 -9.01 -8.33 -15.43
C VAL A 21 -8.94 -9.27 -14.24
N GLN A 22 -8.81 -10.57 -14.49
CA GLN A 22 -8.63 -11.57 -13.42
C GLN A 22 -7.35 -11.29 -12.63
N TYR A 23 -6.26 -10.98 -13.31
CA TYR A 23 -4.99 -10.63 -12.68
C TYR A 23 -5.12 -9.35 -11.84
N ALA A 24 -5.78 -8.33 -12.36
CA ALA A 24 -6.04 -7.07 -11.64
C ALA A 24 -6.84 -7.30 -10.35
N ILE A 25 -7.88 -8.15 -10.39
CA ILE A 25 -8.68 -8.49 -9.21
C ILE A 25 -7.83 -9.24 -8.18
N ILE A 26 -7.09 -10.28 -8.62
CA ILE A 26 -6.25 -11.08 -7.73
C ILE A 26 -5.21 -10.19 -7.04
N VAL A 27 -4.47 -9.42 -7.82
CA VAL A 27 -3.39 -8.56 -7.31
C VAL A 27 -3.96 -7.45 -6.41
N GLY A 28 -5.04 -6.77 -6.84
CA GLY A 28 -5.66 -5.71 -6.05
C GLY A 28 -6.17 -6.20 -4.69
N VAL A 29 -6.81 -7.36 -4.65
CA VAL A 29 -7.28 -8.00 -3.40
C VAL A 29 -6.10 -8.40 -2.50
N LEU A 30 -5.05 -8.99 -3.04
CA LEU A 30 -3.89 -9.42 -2.27
C LEU A 30 -3.13 -8.21 -1.69
N ILE A 31 -2.96 -7.14 -2.46
CA ILE A 31 -2.35 -5.90 -1.99
C ILE A 31 -3.22 -5.27 -0.90
N ALA A 32 -4.54 -5.19 -1.09
CA ALA A 32 -5.46 -4.65 -0.10
C ALA A 32 -5.41 -5.43 1.22
N LEU A 33 -5.35 -6.76 1.14
CA LEU A 33 -5.22 -7.64 2.30
C LEU A 33 -3.89 -7.38 3.03
N CYS A 34 -2.77 -7.40 2.34
CA CYS A 34 -1.45 -7.23 2.94
C CYS A 34 -1.25 -5.82 3.52
N SER A 35 -1.69 -4.78 2.79
CA SER A 35 -1.57 -3.39 3.22
C SER A 35 -2.41 -3.12 4.47
N SER A 36 -3.63 -3.64 4.55
CA SER A 36 -4.52 -3.44 5.70
C SER A 36 -4.07 -4.19 6.95
N LEU A 37 -3.48 -5.40 6.82
CA LEU A 37 -2.90 -6.13 7.96
C LEU A 37 -1.83 -5.32 8.66
N LEU A 38 -0.92 -4.71 7.91
CA LEU A 38 0.15 -3.87 8.44
C LEU A 38 -0.32 -2.45 8.78
N GLY A 39 -1.37 -1.97 8.10
CA GLY A 39 -1.93 -0.64 8.27
C GLY A 39 -2.31 -0.35 9.73
N VAL A 40 -2.94 -1.30 10.41
CA VAL A 40 -3.30 -1.17 11.83
C VAL A 40 -2.06 -0.92 12.70
N THR A 41 -1.00 -1.71 12.49
CA THR A 41 0.27 -1.56 13.20
C THR A 41 0.92 -0.20 12.94
N LEU A 42 0.93 0.25 11.69
CA LEU A 42 1.53 1.50 11.27
C LEU A 42 0.78 2.72 11.80
N VAL A 43 -0.55 2.70 11.73
CA VAL A 43 -1.40 3.78 12.25
C VAL A 43 -1.23 3.91 13.76
N LEU A 44 -1.20 2.80 14.52
CA LEU A 44 -0.98 2.80 15.96
C LEU A 44 0.41 3.31 16.34
N LYS A 45 1.43 3.01 15.54
CA LYS A 45 2.81 3.52 15.73
C LYS A 45 3.01 4.96 15.27
N ARG A 46 1.98 5.63 14.74
CA ARG A 46 2.04 6.98 14.16
C ARG A 46 2.98 7.08 12.94
N PHE A 47 3.03 6.04 12.14
CA PHE A 47 3.73 5.98 10.86
C PHE A 47 2.74 5.88 9.70
N SER A 48 1.60 6.58 9.79
CA SER A 48 0.52 6.49 8.79
C SER A 48 0.98 6.88 7.38
N PHE A 49 1.88 7.85 7.27
CA PHE A 49 2.40 8.35 6.00
C PHE A 49 3.60 7.55 5.44
N ILE A 50 4.01 6.45 6.09
CA ILE A 50 5.18 5.68 5.63
C ILE A 50 4.96 5.09 4.24
N GLY A 51 3.70 4.75 3.89
CA GLY A 51 3.34 4.26 2.56
C GLY A 51 3.66 5.29 1.47
N ASP A 52 3.24 6.52 1.69
CA ASP A 52 3.51 7.64 0.78
C ASP A 52 5.00 7.96 0.71
N GLY A 53 5.66 8.06 1.88
CA GLY A 53 7.11 8.32 1.95
C GLY A 53 7.96 7.30 1.20
N LEU A 54 7.71 6.03 1.42
CA LEU A 54 8.46 4.96 0.75
C LEU A 54 8.12 4.82 -0.75
N SER A 55 6.89 5.15 -1.16
CA SER A 55 6.53 5.20 -2.58
C SER A 55 7.34 6.26 -3.33
N HIS A 56 7.52 7.44 -2.72
CA HIS A 56 8.34 8.49 -3.31
C HIS A 56 9.83 8.14 -3.31
N VAL A 57 10.31 7.43 -2.30
CA VAL A 57 11.67 6.86 -2.30
C VAL A 57 11.85 5.84 -3.42
N ALA A 58 10.86 4.95 -3.60
CA ALA A 58 10.88 3.97 -4.68
C ALA A 58 10.88 4.65 -6.06
N PHE A 59 10.08 5.72 -6.24
CA PHE A 59 10.10 6.54 -7.44
C PHE A 59 11.49 7.18 -7.69
N GLY A 60 12.11 7.75 -6.66
CA GLY A 60 13.46 8.31 -6.76
C GLY A 60 14.50 7.24 -7.15
N ALA A 61 14.40 6.05 -6.57
CA ALA A 61 15.26 4.91 -6.92
C ALA A 61 15.03 4.44 -8.36
N MET A 62 13.78 4.40 -8.82
CA MET A 62 13.43 4.08 -10.21
C MET A 62 14.00 5.09 -11.19
N ALA A 63 13.99 6.39 -10.85
CA ALA A 63 14.62 7.43 -11.65
C ALA A 63 16.13 7.19 -11.81
N ILE A 64 16.80 6.79 -10.74
CA ILE A 64 18.24 6.44 -10.78
C ILE A 64 18.45 5.19 -11.63
N ALA A 65 17.64 4.16 -11.48
CA ALA A 65 17.74 2.93 -12.26
C ALA A 65 17.58 3.18 -13.77
N SER A 66 16.61 4.03 -14.13
CA SER A 66 16.36 4.43 -15.52
C SER A 66 17.56 5.18 -16.13
N ILE A 67 18.21 6.07 -15.37
CA ILE A 67 19.42 6.79 -15.84
C ILE A 67 20.58 5.83 -16.03
N LEU A 68 20.71 4.82 -15.17
CA LEU A 68 21.76 3.80 -15.27
C LEU A 68 21.46 2.76 -16.36
N ASN A 69 20.31 2.87 -17.06
CA ASN A 69 19.84 1.94 -18.09
C ASN A 69 19.83 0.48 -17.58
N LEU A 70 19.41 0.24 -16.35
CA LEU A 70 19.30 -1.09 -15.81
C LEU A 70 18.19 -1.86 -16.52
N THR A 71 18.43 -3.13 -16.83
CA THR A 71 17.45 -4.02 -17.46
C THR A 71 16.32 -4.42 -16.51
N ASP A 72 16.58 -4.36 -15.20
CA ASP A 72 15.63 -4.65 -14.14
C ASP A 72 15.74 -3.59 -13.03
N ASP A 73 14.81 -2.65 -13.02
CA ASP A 73 14.77 -1.55 -12.04
C ASP A 73 14.59 -2.06 -10.60
N MET A 74 13.95 -3.24 -10.42
CA MET A 74 13.69 -3.83 -9.11
C MET A 74 14.96 -4.12 -8.32
N LEU A 75 16.07 -4.43 -8.99
CA LEU A 75 17.35 -4.70 -8.34
C LEU A 75 17.88 -3.50 -7.54
N LEU A 76 17.49 -2.29 -7.91
CA LEU A 76 17.91 -1.06 -7.24
C LEU A 76 16.80 -0.47 -6.37
N VAL A 77 15.56 -0.51 -6.85
CA VAL A 77 14.39 0.06 -6.16
C VAL A 77 14.14 -0.65 -4.83
N LEU A 78 14.15 -1.98 -4.82
CA LEU A 78 13.84 -2.74 -3.61
C LEU A 78 14.86 -2.54 -2.49
N PRO A 79 16.19 -2.66 -2.71
CA PRO A 79 17.18 -2.41 -1.64
C PRO A 79 17.12 -0.98 -1.09
N ILE A 80 17.00 0.03 -1.95
CA ILE A 80 16.93 1.43 -1.51
C ILE A 80 15.69 1.66 -0.66
N THR A 81 14.55 1.14 -1.07
CA THR A 81 13.29 1.28 -0.33
C THR A 81 13.35 0.54 1.00
N VAL A 82 13.92 -0.67 1.05
CA VAL A 82 14.12 -1.43 2.29
C VAL A 82 15.03 -0.68 3.25
N ILE A 83 16.18 -0.18 2.78
CA ILE A 83 17.11 0.60 3.62
C ILE A 83 16.41 1.84 4.16
N SER A 84 15.66 2.56 3.32
CA SER A 84 14.92 3.76 3.73
C SER A 84 13.81 3.43 4.74
N ALA A 85 13.10 2.32 4.58
CA ALA A 85 12.10 1.86 5.55
C ALA A 85 12.70 1.56 6.92
N ILE A 86 13.86 0.88 6.93
CA ILE A 86 14.59 0.57 8.17
C ILE A 86 15.05 1.87 8.84
N LEU A 87 15.65 2.79 8.08
CA LEU A 87 16.11 4.08 8.59
C LEU A 87 14.95 4.89 9.17
N LEU A 88 13.80 4.94 8.47
CA LEU A 88 12.61 5.67 8.93
C LEU A 88 12.07 5.09 10.24
N LEU A 89 11.91 3.77 10.34
CA LEU A 89 11.40 3.13 11.54
C LEU A 89 12.41 3.19 12.71
N TRP A 90 13.70 3.15 12.43
CA TRP A 90 14.74 3.28 13.45
C TRP A 90 14.89 4.72 13.95
N THR A 91 14.93 5.69 13.03
CA THR A 91 15.10 7.12 13.35
C THR A 91 13.85 7.68 14.02
N GLY A 92 12.66 7.28 13.59
CA GLY A 92 11.39 7.79 14.14
C GLY A 92 11.15 7.45 15.62
N GLN A 93 11.87 6.47 16.16
CA GLN A 93 11.78 6.10 17.58
C GLN A 93 12.78 6.86 18.46
N ASN A 94 13.93 7.25 17.91
CA ASN A 94 15.07 7.77 18.69
C ASN A 94 15.40 9.24 18.42
N ALA A 95 14.78 9.87 17.43
CA ALA A 95 15.12 11.22 17.01
C ALA A 95 14.32 12.31 17.73
N LYS A 96 14.93 13.48 17.87
CA LYS A 96 14.25 14.71 18.28
C LYS A 96 13.17 15.16 17.26
N ILE A 97 13.21 14.63 16.03
CA ILE A 97 12.26 14.91 14.95
C ILE A 97 11.15 13.86 15.04
N LYS A 98 9.89 14.27 15.11
CA LYS A 98 8.73 13.39 15.12
C LYS A 98 8.71 12.55 13.83
N GLY A 99 8.32 11.27 13.92
CA GLY A 99 8.36 10.32 12.83
C GLY A 99 7.70 10.81 11.53
N ASP A 100 6.53 11.45 11.62
CA ASP A 100 5.82 12.00 10.46
C ASP A 100 6.61 13.13 9.75
N ALA A 101 7.34 13.98 10.49
CA ALA A 101 8.17 15.02 9.88
C ALA A 101 9.38 14.42 9.14
N ALA A 102 10.00 13.37 9.70
CA ALA A 102 11.10 12.67 9.03
C ALA A 102 10.61 11.97 7.73
N ILE A 103 9.44 11.34 7.78
CA ILE A 103 8.80 10.73 6.60
C ILE A 103 8.54 11.80 5.54
N ALA A 104 7.94 12.94 5.92
CA ALA A 104 7.63 14.01 4.98
C ALA A 104 8.88 14.60 4.32
N MET A 105 9.97 14.80 5.07
CA MET A 105 11.23 15.31 4.52
C MET A 105 11.84 14.34 3.50
N ILE A 106 11.90 13.04 3.83
CA ILE A 106 12.44 12.01 2.94
C ILE A 106 11.54 11.86 1.72
N SER A 107 10.22 11.85 1.90
CA SER A 107 9.23 11.76 0.83
C SER A 107 9.40 12.87 -0.21
N VAL A 108 9.32 14.12 0.25
CA VAL A 108 9.44 15.30 -0.64
C VAL A 108 10.82 15.37 -1.27
N GLY A 109 11.89 15.08 -0.51
CA GLY A 109 13.26 15.08 -1.01
C GLY A 109 13.46 14.02 -2.10
N ALA A 110 13.00 12.80 -1.89
CA ALA A 110 13.12 11.71 -2.86
C ALA A 110 12.33 11.99 -4.14
N LEU A 111 11.09 12.51 -4.01
CA LEU A 111 10.27 12.90 -5.15
C LEU A 111 10.93 14.02 -5.96
N ALA A 112 11.40 15.07 -5.28
CA ALA A 112 12.05 16.21 -5.93
C ALA A 112 13.33 15.80 -6.65
N LEU A 113 14.20 15.01 -5.99
CA LEU A 113 15.43 14.50 -6.60
C LEU A 113 15.14 13.57 -7.76
N GLY A 114 14.17 12.64 -7.62
CA GLY A 114 13.77 11.74 -8.68
C GLY A 114 13.28 12.50 -9.92
N TYR A 115 12.39 13.47 -9.72
CA TYR A 115 11.88 14.30 -10.81
C TYR A 115 12.98 15.15 -11.47
N LEU A 116 13.86 15.74 -10.68
CA LEU A 116 14.99 16.53 -11.17
C LEU A 116 15.96 15.68 -11.99
N LEU A 117 16.29 14.49 -11.49
CA LEU A 117 17.17 13.56 -12.20
C LEU A 117 16.56 13.10 -13.52
N MET A 118 15.28 12.74 -13.54
CA MET A 118 14.58 12.37 -14.77
C MET A 118 14.56 13.56 -15.77
N ASN A 119 14.36 14.78 -15.29
CA ASN A 119 14.29 15.96 -16.15
C ASN A 119 15.66 16.29 -16.80
N ILE A 120 16.75 16.11 -16.06
CA ILE A 120 18.11 16.44 -16.57
C ILE A 120 18.64 15.34 -17.53
N PHE A 121 18.39 14.07 -17.21
CA PHE A 121 19.06 12.95 -17.86
C PHE A 121 18.14 12.12 -18.77
N SER A 122 16.81 12.24 -18.65
CA SER A 122 15.90 11.49 -19.50
C SER A 122 15.76 12.12 -20.87
N THR A 123 15.75 11.28 -21.89
CA THR A 123 15.44 11.64 -23.28
C THR A 123 13.94 11.55 -23.59
N SER A 124 13.12 11.17 -22.59
CA SER A 124 11.67 11.02 -22.74
C SER A 124 11.00 12.38 -22.93
N THR A 125 10.14 12.46 -23.94
CA THR A 125 9.37 13.68 -24.29
C THR A 125 8.14 13.87 -23.40
N ASN A 126 7.77 12.89 -22.55
CA ASN A 126 6.52 12.90 -21.75
C ASN A 126 6.74 12.57 -20.27
N LEU A 127 7.73 13.20 -19.64
CA LEU A 127 8.09 13.03 -18.24
C LEU A 127 6.90 13.18 -17.28
N SER A 128 6.03 14.18 -17.52
CA SER A 128 4.87 14.42 -16.68
C SER A 128 3.86 13.27 -16.74
N GLY A 129 3.69 12.65 -17.91
CA GLY A 129 2.82 11.48 -18.08
C GLY A 129 3.38 10.25 -17.38
N ASP A 130 4.69 10.04 -17.45
CA ASP A 130 5.35 8.89 -16.82
C ASP A 130 5.30 9.00 -15.28
N VAL A 131 5.49 10.19 -14.73
CA VAL A 131 5.33 10.45 -13.28
C VAL A 131 3.88 10.24 -12.84
N CYS A 132 2.91 10.78 -13.59
CA CYS A 132 1.49 10.57 -13.28
C CYS A 132 1.10 9.09 -13.34
N SER A 133 1.55 8.34 -14.33
CA SER A 133 1.24 6.92 -14.46
C SER A 133 1.80 6.10 -13.28
N THR A 134 2.99 6.43 -12.82
CA THR A 134 3.62 5.77 -11.66
C THR A 134 2.91 6.11 -10.34
N LEU A 135 2.50 7.37 -10.15
CA LEU A 135 1.82 7.79 -8.94
C LEU A 135 0.37 7.30 -8.86
N PHE A 136 -0.35 7.30 -9.97
CA PHE A 136 -1.79 6.96 -10.01
C PHE A 136 -2.07 5.54 -10.54
N GLY A 137 -1.09 4.82 -11.04
CA GLY A 137 -1.21 3.43 -11.45
C GLY A 137 -2.18 3.14 -12.59
N SER A 138 -2.54 4.14 -13.40
CA SER A 138 -3.66 4.06 -14.34
C SER A 138 -3.47 3.06 -15.50
N THR A 139 -2.25 2.70 -15.83
CA THR A 139 -1.91 1.83 -16.97
C THR A 139 -1.30 0.49 -16.57
N SER A 140 -0.65 0.41 -15.40
CA SER A 140 0.12 -0.77 -14.98
C SER A 140 -0.74 -2.03 -14.80
N ILE A 141 -1.98 -1.89 -14.33
CA ILE A 141 -2.92 -3.01 -14.13
C ILE A 141 -3.26 -3.74 -15.44
N LEU A 142 -3.28 -3.04 -16.57
CA LEU A 142 -3.61 -3.64 -17.88
C LEU A 142 -2.45 -4.41 -18.49
N THR A 143 -1.22 -4.19 -18.01
CA THR A 143 0.02 -4.76 -18.55
C THR A 143 0.65 -5.82 -17.65
N LEU A 144 -0.08 -6.29 -16.63
CA LEU A 144 0.38 -7.30 -15.68
C LEU A 144 0.82 -8.60 -16.38
N ARG A 145 2.06 -8.99 -16.13
CA ARG A 145 2.61 -10.27 -16.59
C ARG A 145 2.23 -11.40 -15.62
N PRO A 146 2.00 -12.61 -16.09
CA PRO A 146 1.71 -13.77 -15.22
C PRO A 146 2.77 -13.98 -14.13
N SER A 147 4.05 -13.70 -14.42
CA SER A 147 5.15 -13.79 -13.46
C SER A 147 5.00 -12.82 -12.28
N GLU A 148 4.52 -11.61 -12.52
CA GLU A 148 4.29 -10.59 -11.48
C GLU A 148 3.12 -10.98 -10.58
N VAL A 149 2.07 -11.57 -11.15
CA VAL A 149 0.93 -12.09 -10.40
C VAL A 149 1.35 -13.22 -9.47
N TRP A 150 2.14 -14.19 -9.96
CA TRP A 150 2.67 -15.28 -9.15
C TRP A 150 3.58 -14.77 -8.03
N LEU A 151 4.45 -13.81 -8.33
CA LEU A 151 5.30 -13.17 -7.34
C LEU A 151 4.47 -12.47 -6.25
N CYS A 152 3.42 -11.75 -6.65
CA CYS A 152 2.50 -11.11 -5.71
C CYS A 152 1.77 -12.13 -4.82
N ILE A 153 1.30 -13.26 -5.38
CA ILE A 153 0.67 -14.34 -4.62
C ILE A 153 1.63 -14.91 -3.57
N ILE A 154 2.84 -15.29 -4.00
CA ILE A 154 3.84 -15.90 -3.11
C ILE A 154 4.19 -14.93 -1.97
N LEU A 155 4.47 -13.66 -2.29
CA LEU A 155 4.81 -12.67 -1.29
C LEU A 155 3.65 -12.36 -0.35
N SER A 156 2.42 -12.30 -0.86
CA SER A 156 1.22 -12.10 -0.02
C SER A 156 1.03 -13.26 0.96
N VAL A 157 1.22 -14.49 0.52
CA VAL A 157 1.17 -15.67 1.40
C VAL A 157 2.25 -15.59 2.48
N VAL A 158 3.49 -15.23 2.11
CA VAL A 158 4.59 -15.06 3.06
C VAL A 158 4.27 -13.97 4.08
N VAL A 159 3.74 -12.83 3.64
CA VAL A 159 3.35 -11.70 4.53
C VAL A 159 2.27 -12.14 5.51
N VAL A 160 1.21 -12.79 5.04
CA VAL A 160 0.11 -13.26 5.90
C VAL A 160 0.61 -14.28 6.92
N LEU A 161 1.40 -15.26 6.48
CA LEU A 161 1.98 -16.26 7.38
C LEU A 161 2.93 -15.63 8.41
N ALA A 162 3.78 -14.69 7.99
CA ALA A 162 4.66 -13.95 8.88
C ALA A 162 3.85 -13.13 9.90
N PHE A 163 2.80 -12.44 9.46
CA PHE A 163 1.93 -11.67 10.36
C PHE A 163 1.24 -12.57 11.39
N ILE A 164 0.69 -13.71 10.98
CA ILE A 164 0.04 -14.67 11.89
C ILE A 164 1.05 -15.24 12.87
N TYR A 165 2.22 -15.67 12.40
CA TYR A 165 3.26 -16.28 13.23
C TYR A 165 3.82 -15.27 14.28
N PHE A 166 4.05 -14.04 13.85
CA PHE A 166 4.59 -12.99 14.73
C PHE A 166 3.52 -12.13 15.40
N TYR A 167 2.23 -12.45 15.27
CA TYR A 167 1.10 -11.65 15.73
C TYR A 167 1.28 -11.12 17.17
N ASN A 168 1.58 -12.01 18.14
CA ASN A 168 1.74 -11.63 19.53
C ASN A 168 2.93 -10.70 19.78
N LYS A 169 4.01 -10.86 19.00
CA LYS A 169 5.20 -10.03 19.10
C LYS A 169 5.00 -8.66 18.41
N ILE A 170 4.35 -8.67 17.26
CA ILE A 170 3.95 -7.44 16.57
C ILE A 170 3.02 -6.61 17.45
N PHE A 171 2.02 -7.24 18.07
CA PHE A 171 1.12 -6.60 19.02
C PHE A 171 1.90 -5.95 20.18
N ALA A 172 2.74 -6.71 20.87
CA ALA A 172 3.51 -6.22 22.01
C ALA A 172 4.40 -5.02 21.64
N VAL A 173 5.13 -5.12 20.53
CA VAL A 173 6.02 -4.04 20.05
C VAL A 173 5.25 -2.85 19.51
N THR A 174 3.99 -3.03 19.09
CA THR A 174 3.16 -1.94 18.57
C THR A 174 2.59 -1.08 19.70
N PHE A 175 2.15 -1.69 20.79
CA PHE A 175 1.52 -0.98 21.90
C PHE A 175 2.53 -0.37 22.90
N ASP A 176 3.53 -1.14 23.33
CA ASP A 176 4.55 -0.68 24.25
C ASP A 176 5.89 -1.36 23.95
N GLU A 177 6.71 -0.67 23.19
CA GLU A 177 8.04 -1.15 22.84
C GLU A 177 8.97 -1.23 24.07
N SER A 178 8.83 -0.29 25.00
CA SER A 178 9.65 -0.25 26.21
C SER A 178 9.34 -1.43 27.11
N PHE A 179 8.06 -1.73 27.31
CA PHE A 179 7.61 -2.92 28.04
C PHE A 179 8.04 -4.21 27.34
N ALA A 180 7.86 -4.28 26.01
CA ALA A 180 8.29 -5.45 25.24
C ALA A 180 9.79 -5.73 25.38
N LYS A 181 10.63 -4.69 25.39
CA LYS A 181 12.07 -4.80 25.66
C LYS A 181 12.35 -5.25 27.09
N ALA A 182 11.63 -4.72 28.09
CA ALA A 182 11.80 -5.07 29.49
C ALA A 182 11.49 -6.56 29.77
N VAL A 183 10.51 -7.12 29.05
CA VAL A 183 10.13 -8.56 29.16
C VAL A 183 11.03 -9.47 28.28
N GLY A 184 12.13 -8.93 27.71
CA GLY A 184 13.10 -9.70 26.93
C GLY A 184 12.76 -9.90 25.45
N THR A 185 11.72 -9.23 24.94
CA THR A 185 11.42 -9.26 23.50
C THR A 185 12.41 -8.39 22.74
N LYS A 186 13.06 -8.94 21.71
CA LYS A 186 13.99 -8.20 20.83
C LYS A 186 13.23 -7.25 19.91
N ALA A 187 12.66 -6.16 20.43
CA ALA A 187 11.79 -5.24 19.73
C ALA A 187 12.41 -4.71 18.41
N ASN A 188 13.72 -4.44 18.39
CA ASN A 188 14.42 -3.99 17.19
C ASN A 188 14.35 -5.00 16.03
N VAL A 189 14.40 -6.31 16.35
CA VAL A 189 14.29 -7.36 15.31
C VAL A 189 12.88 -7.38 14.72
N TYR A 190 11.84 -7.23 15.54
CA TYR A 190 10.46 -7.19 15.03
C TYR A 190 10.16 -5.91 14.27
N ASN A 191 10.71 -4.77 14.71
CA ASN A 191 10.62 -3.53 13.93
C ASN A 191 11.33 -3.64 12.57
N PHE A 192 12.49 -4.31 12.53
CA PHE A 192 13.19 -4.60 11.28
C PHE A 192 12.35 -5.50 10.36
N ILE A 193 11.76 -6.57 10.89
CA ILE A 193 10.88 -7.47 10.11
C ILE A 193 9.69 -6.68 9.53
N ILE A 194 9.03 -5.86 10.36
CA ILE A 194 7.92 -5.01 9.93
C ILE A 194 8.38 -4.06 8.81
N ALA A 195 9.55 -3.41 8.96
CA ALA A 195 10.10 -2.50 7.95
C ALA A 195 10.33 -3.18 6.61
N VAL A 196 10.94 -4.37 6.62
CA VAL A 196 11.22 -5.14 5.40
C VAL A 196 9.92 -5.55 4.72
N ILE A 197 8.95 -6.07 5.47
CA ILE A 197 7.66 -6.49 4.91
C ILE A 197 6.92 -5.30 4.30
N ILE A 198 6.90 -4.15 4.98
CA ILE A 198 6.26 -2.92 4.48
C ILE A 198 6.93 -2.46 3.18
N ALA A 199 8.27 -2.41 3.15
CA ALA A 199 8.99 -1.99 1.96
C ALA A 199 8.69 -2.89 0.75
N ILE A 200 8.67 -4.20 0.96
CA ILE A 200 8.32 -5.16 -0.10
C ILE A 200 6.90 -4.92 -0.62
N ILE A 201 5.92 -4.77 0.28
CA ILE A 201 4.54 -4.53 -0.11
C ILE A 201 4.42 -3.22 -0.89
N ILE A 202 5.06 -2.15 -0.42
CA ILE A 202 4.99 -0.83 -1.05
C ILE A 202 5.59 -0.86 -2.45
N VAL A 203 6.79 -1.46 -2.62
CA VAL A 203 7.45 -1.54 -3.93
C VAL A 203 6.60 -2.32 -4.93
N LEU A 204 6.08 -3.47 -4.51
CA LEU A 204 5.21 -4.28 -5.37
C LEU A 204 3.90 -3.55 -5.71
N ALA A 205 3.25 -3.00 -4.69
CA ALA A 205 1.97 -2.33 -4.86
C ALA A 205 2.10 -1.04 -5.67
N MET A 206 3.18 -0.27 -5.50
CA MET A 206 3.43 0.94 -6.28
C MET A 206 3.54 0.62 -7.78
N ASN A 207 4.28 -0.42 -8.14
CA ASN A 207 4.45 -0.80 -9.54
C ASN A 207 3.18 -1.35 -10.19
N LEU A 208 2.33 -2.03 -9.40
CA LEU A 208 1.14 -2.71 -9.91
C LEU A 208 -0.11 -1.82 -9.88
N VAL A 209 -0.23 -0.95 -8.90
CA VAL A 209 -1.49 -0.24 -8.61
C VAL A 209 -1.31 1.27 -8.38
N GLY A 210 -0.06 1.72 -8.21
CA GLY A 210 0.29 3.12 -7.95
C GLY A 210 0.42 3.47 -6.47
N SER A 211 1.23 4.51 -6.21
CA SER A 211 1.61 4.90 -4.84
C SER A 211 0.45 5.43 -4.00
N LEU A 212 -0.46 6.17 -4.61
CA LEU A 212 -1.58 6.80 -3.93
C LEU A 212 -2.55 5.76 -3.33
N LEU A 213 -2.80 4.66 -4.07
CA LEU A 213 -3.67 3.59 -3.60
C LEU A 213 -3.05 2.85 -2.41
N VAL A 214 -1.73 2.63 -2.42
CA VAL A 214 -1.05 1.92 -1.32
C VAL A 214 -1.25 2.66 0.01
N SER A 215 -1.05 3.98 0.00
CA SER A 215 -1.24 4.82 1.18
C SER A 215 -2.68 4.79 1.68
N ALA A 216 -3.65 4.85 0.76
CA ALA A 216 -5.06 4.78 1.10
C ALA A 216 -5.43 3.43 1.74
N LEU A 217 -4.98 2.30 1.18
CA LEU A 217 -5.22 0.95 1.69
C LEU A 217 -4.56 0.68 3.06
N ILE A 218 -3.53 1.43 3.43
CA ILE A 218 -2.93 1.38 4.77
C ILE A 218 -3.78 2.18 5.77
N ILE A 219 -4.22 3.37 5.41
CA ILE A 219 -4.80 4.35 6.34
C ILE A 219 -6.30 4.15 6.53
N PHE A 220 -7.09 4.16 5.44
CA PHE A 220 -8.56 4.16 5.55
C PHE A 220 -9.14 2.93 6.23
N PRO A 221 -8.71 1.69 5.90
CA PRO A 221 -9.25 0.50 6.53
C PRO A 221 -8.95 0.45 8.03
N ALA A 222 -7.72 0.80 8.42
CA ALA A 222 -7.31 0.82 9.82
C ALA A 222 -8.11 1.84 10.63
N LEU A 223 -8.22 3.08 10.15
CA LEU A 223 -8.98 4.13 10.83
C LEU A 223 -10.48 3.82 10.87
N SER A 224 -11.05 3.22 9.83
CA SER A 224 -12.45 2.78 9.79
C SER A 224 -12.72 1.75 10.87
N ALA A 225 -11.90 0.70 10.94
CA ALA A 225 -12.06 -0.37 11.92
C ALA A 225 -11.91 0.14 13.37
N MET A 226 -10.99 1.07 13.63
CA MET A 226 -10.79 1.68 14.95
C MET A 226 -11.99 2.51 15.45
N ARG A 227 -12.92 2.93 14.55
CA ARG A 227 -14.16 3.59 14.95
C ARG A 227 -15.16 2.64 15.62
N LEU A 228 -15.12 1.35 15.25
CA LEU A 228 -16.09 0.37 15.71
C LEU A 228 -15.54 -0.60 16.76
N PHE A 229 -14.25 -0.89 16.72
CA PHE A 229 -13.62 -1.91 17.55
C PHE A 229 -12.47 -1.33 18.37
N LYS A 230 -12.27 -1.90 19.58
CA LYS A 230 -11.24 -1.46 20.54
C LYS A 230 -10.12 -2.50 20.73
N SER A 231 -10.34 -3.77 20.35
CA SER A 231 -9.30 -4.80 20.47
C SER A 231 -8.46 -4.88 19.20
N PHE A 232 -7.15 -5.09 19.34
CA PHE A 232 -6.22 -5.18 18.21
C PHE A 232 -6.64 -6.23 17.18
N LEU A 233 -7.05 -7.42 17.65
CA LEU A 233 -7.50 -8.50 16.78
C LEU A 233 -8.75 -8.08 15.97
N SER A 234 -9.78 -7.55 16.64
CA SER A 234 -11.02 -7.15 15.98
C SER A 234 -10.79 -6.00 14.99
N VAL A 235 -9.91 -5.05 15.34
CA VAL A 235 -9.53 -3.96 14.44
C VAL A 235 -8.82 -4.52 13.22
N THR A 236 -7.85 -5.41 13.39
CA THR A 236 -7.08 -6.01 12.29
C THR A 236 -7.98 -6.82 11.36
N VAL A 237 -8.83 -7.69 11.89
CA VAL A 237 -9.74 -8.50 11.08
C VAL A 237 -10.76 -7.62 10.33
N CYS A 238 -11.38 -6.66 11.04
CA CYS A 238 -12.32 -5.74 10.42
C CYS A 238 -11.65 -4.87 9.34
N SER A 239 -10.47 -4.34 9.60
CA SER A 239 -9.67 -3.57 8.64
C SER A 239 -9.39 -4.38 7.37
N THR A 240 -9.01 -5.64 7.53
CA THR A 240 -8.68 -6.53 6.40
C THR A 240 -9.92 -6.84 5.56
N ILE A 241 -11.04 -7.20 6.20
CA ILE A 241 -12.29 -7.46 5.48
C ILE A 241 -12.77 -6.20 4.76
N PHE A 242 -12.74 -5.04 5.44
CA PHE A 242 -13.13 -3.76 4.85
C PHE A 242 -12.29 -3.43 3.62
N SER A 243 -10.96 -3.53 3.72
CA SER A 243 -10.02 -3.26 2.62
C SER A 243 -10.27 -4.14 1.40
N VAL A 244 -10.43 -5.46 1.62
CA VAL A 244 -10.73 -6.42 0.54
C VAL A 244 -12.06 -6.11 -0.14
N VAL A 245 -13.10 -5.81 0.64
CA VAL A 245 -14.43 -5.46 0.11
C VAL A 245 -14.37 -4.16 -0.70
N CYS A 246 -13.70 -3.12 -0.17
CA CYS A 246 -13.56 -1.84 -0.87
C CYS A 246 -12.73 -1.99 -2.16
N ALA A 247 -11.65 -2.77 -2.13
CA ALA A 247 -10.85 -3.06 -3.32
C ALA A 247 -11.67 -3.78 -4.39
N LEU A 248 -12.42 -4.82 -4.02
CA LEU A 248 -13.31 -5.52 -4.96
C LEU A 248 -14.37 -4.59 -5.55
N LEU A 249 -15.07 -3.83 -4.72
CA LEU A 249 -16.08 -2.88 -5.18
C LEU A 249 -15.47 -1.80 -6.07
N GLY A 250 -14.32 -1.25 -5.71
CA GLY A 250 -13.62 -0.23 -6.48
C GLY A 250 -13.21 -0.74 -7.86
N ILE A 251 -12.67 -1.97 -7.96
CA ILE A 251 -12.31 -2.60 -9.23
C ILE A 251 -13.58 -2.83 -10.09
N LEU A 252 -14.65 -3.35 -9.53
CA LEU A 252 -15.90 -3.59 -10.25
C LEU A 252 -16.52 -2.28 -10.76
N ILE A 253 -16.55 -1.24 -9.95
CA ILE A 253 -17.02 0.10 -10.35
C ILE A 253 -16.13 0.67 -11.47
N SER A 254 -14.81 0.53 -11.34
CA SER A 254 -13.85 0.98 -12.35
C SER A 254 -14.09 0.30 -13.71
N ILE A 255 -14.37 -1.00 -13.71
CA ILE A 255 -14.66 -1.77 -14.93
C ILE A 255 -15.94 -1.25 -15.62
N VAL A 256 -16.98 -0.97 -14.83
CA VAL A 256 -18.28 -0.54 -15.36
C VAL A 256 -18.22 0.89 -15.91
N TYR A 257 -17.55 1.79 -15.21
CA TYR A 257 -17.53 3.22 -15.55
C TYR A 257 -16.28 3.66 -16.35
N GLY A 258 -15.32 2.77 -16.58
CA GLY A 258 -14.07 3.10 -17.28
C GLY A 258 -13.18 4.09 -16.53
N THR A 259 -13.25 4.11 -15.20
CA THR A 259 -12.48 5.03 -14.34
C THR A 259 -11.13 4.44 -13.94
N PRO A 260 -10.12 5.25 -13.57
CA PRO A 260 -8.85 4.72 -13.06
C PRO A 260 -9.05 3.88 -11.80
N VAL A 261 -8.53 2.64 -11.80
CA VAL A 261 -8.78 1.65 -10.74
C VAL A 261 -8.34 2.16 -9.37
N GLY A 262 -7.12 2.70 -9.27
CA GLY A 262 -6.56 3.18 -8.00
C GLY A 262 -7.43 4.28 -7.37
N SER A 263 -7.76 5.31 -8.14
CA SER A 263 -8.58 6.43 -7.65
C SER A 263 -10.01 5.98 -7.26
N THR A 264 -10.57 5.01 -7.98
CA THR A 264 -11.91 4.49 -7.68
C THR A 264 -11.92 3.70 -6.38
N ILE A 265 -10.90 2.87 -6.12
CA ILE A 265 -10.77 2.16 -4.84
C ILE A 265 -10.64 3.16 -3.69
N VAL A 266 -9.79 4.19 -3.84
CA VAL A 266 -9.63 5.24 -2.81
C VAL A 266 -10.94 5.96 -2.52
N ALA A 267 -11.73 6.27 -3.56
CA ALA A 267 -13.05 6.89 -3.38
C ALA A 267 -14.00 5.97 -2.60
N VAL A 268 -14.01 4.67 -2.90
CA VAL A 268 -14.81 3.67 -2.16
C VAL A 268 -14.35 3.56 -0.69
N ASP A 269 -13.03 3.51 -0.45
CA ASP A 269 -12.46 3.50 0.91
C ASP A 269 -12.89 4.74 1.70
N MET A 270 -12.85 5.91 1.07
CA MET A 270 -13.25 7.18 1.70
C MET A 270 -14.74 7.19 2.06
N VAL A 271 -15.61 6.75 1.16
CA VAL A 271 -17.05 6.61 1.44
C VAL A 271 -17.28 5.63 2.58
N GLY A 272 -16.63 4.47 2.54
CA GLY A 272 -16.69 3.48 3.60
C GLY A 272 -16.24 4.02 4.96
N PHE A 273 -15.16 4.80 5.00
CA PHE A 273 -14.68 5.47 6.22
C PHE A 273 -15.74 6.41 6.81
N PHE A 274 -16.44 7.21 5.99
CA PHE A 274 -17.52 8.06 6.47
C PHE A 274 -18.69 7.24 7.03
N VAL A 275 -19.08 6.14 6.37
CA VAL A 275 -20.11 5.23 6.86
C VAL A 275 -19.73 4.66 8.24
N PHE A 276 -18.50 4.14 8.39
CA PHE A 276 -18.01 3.60 9.66
C PHE A 276 -17.94 4.67 10.76
N THR A 277 -17.61 5.90 10.38
CA THR A 277 -17.57 7.03 11.34
C THR A 277 -18.97 7.37 11.84
N ILE A 278 -19.99 7.38 10.97
CA ILE A 278 -21.38 7.63 11.36
C ILE A 278 -21.89 6.49 12.26
N VAL A 279 -21.69 5.23 11.85
CA VAL A 279 -22.08 4.05 12.63
C VAL A 279 -21.38 4.04 14.01
N GLY A 280 -20.08 4.39 14.05
CA GLY A 280 -19.33 4.47 15.30
C GLY A 280 -19.89 5.53 16.26
N LYS A 281 -20.34 6.69 15.75
CA LYS A 281 -20.98 7.73 16.57
C LYS A 281 -22.36 7.30 17.13
N ILE A 282 -23.10 6.48 16.39
CA ILE A 282 -24.41 5.98 16.84
C ILE A 282 -24.24 4.92 17.93
N LYS A 283 -23.14 4.17 17.88
CA LYS A 283 -22.88 3.05 18.81
C LYS A 283 -22.12 3.46 20.08
N SER A 284 -21.54 4.67 20.08
CA SER A 284 -20.84 5.26 21.24
C SER A 284 -21.81 5.96 22.16
#